data_a7449dabd8d572b7f19304a7b73e5d89
#
_entry.id   a7449dabd8d572b7f19304a7b73e5d89
#
_cell.length_a   1.000
_cell.length_b   1.000
_cell.length_c   1.000
_cell.angle_alpha   90.00
_cell.angle_beta   90.00
_cell.angle_gamma   90.00
#
_symmetry.space_group_name_H-M   'P 1'
#
loop_
_entity.id
_entity.type
_entity.pdbx_description
1 polymer ?
#
loop_
_entity_poly.entity_id
_entity_poly.type
_entity_poly.pdbx_seq_one_letter_code
_entity_poly.pdbx_strand_id
1 'polypeptide(L)'
;MTREDIEVEFGSEVALIVDGVTKLGQLSYSSDKVEVQAENLRKMFLAMAKDIRVIIIKLADRLHNMRTLEFMTPTKQQEKARETMDIYAPIAQRLGISKIKTELDDLSLKYLQPEVYKDLEEKLQTNKEGRENFIQSIIDDVSKHIKDAGIRAEIDGRVKHLFSIYKKMVNQNKTLDQVYDLFAVRIIVDSVKDCYAALGVIHEMYTPIPGRFKDYIACLLYTSPSPRDMR
;
A
#
# COMPACT_ATOMS: atom_id res chain seq x y z
N MET A 1 14.83 5.82 32.64
CA MET A 1 13.41 5.71 33.00
C MET A 1 13.04 4.25 32.83
N THR A 2 12.74 3.55 33.89
CA THR A 2 12.36 2.14 33.88
C THR A 2 10.89 2.01 33.52
N ARG A 3 10.41 0.78 33.26
CA ARG A 3 8.99 0.54 33.01
C ARG A 3 8.13 0.96 34.21
N GLU A 4 8.64 0.66 35.42
CA GLU A 4 7.99 1.03 36.68
C GLU A 4 7.85 2.55 36.85
N ASP A 5 8.89 3.32 36.45
CA ASP A 5 8.84 4.79 36.50
C ASP A 5 7.75 5.33 35.57
N ILE A 6 7.64 4.76 34.35
CA ILE A 6 6.61 5.14 33.38
C ILE A 6 5.21 4.77 33.86
N GLU A 7 5.08 3.60 34.51
CA GLU A 7 3.80 3.13 35.05
C GLU A 7 3.29 4.03 36.17
N VAL A 8 4.17 4.50 37.03
CA VAL A 8 3.84 5.42 38.11
C VAL A 8 3.43 6.81 37.59
N GLU A 9 4.12 7.29 36.56
CA GLU A 9 3.96 8.66 36.06
C GLU A 9 2.82 8.79 35.03
N PHE A 10 2.64 7.78 34.15
CA PHE A 10 1.73 7.80 33.00
C PHE A 10 0.68 6.68 33.00
N GLY A 11 0.73 5.79 33.97
CA GLY A 11 -0.20 4.66 34.08
C GLY A 11 0.26 3.41 33.32
N SER A 12 -0.36 2.27 33.68
CA SER A 12 0.00 0.94 33.18
C SER A 12 -0.18 0.77 31.68
N GLU A 13 -1.19 1.44 31.09
CA GLU A 13 -1.50 1.38 29.66
C GLU A 13 -0.38 2.02 28.83
N VAL A 14 0.10 3.20 29.22
CA VAL A 14 1.21 3.88 28.55
C VAL A 14 2.50 3.10 28.72
N ALA A 15 2.78 2.57 29.94
CA ALA A 15 3.94 1.75 30.21
C ALA A 15 3.99 0.48 29.32
N LEU A 16 2.84 -0.16 29.08
CA LEU A 16 2.73 -1.33 28.21
C LEU A 16 3.08 -0.98 26.74
N ILE A 17 2.56 0.14 26.23
CA ILE A 17 2.83 0.58 24.86
C ILE A 17 4.29 0.94 24.68
N VAL A 18 4.87 1.71 25.62
CA VAL A 18 6.29 2.12 25.58
C VAL A 18 7.21 0.91 25.63
N ASP A 19 6.93 -0.07 26.51
CA ASP A 19 7.68 -1.33 26.58
C ASP A 19 7.63 -2.09 25.25
N GLY A 20 6.45 -2.18 24.64
CA GLY A 20 6.27 -2.81 23.34
C GLY A 20 7.07 -2.12 22.21
N VAL A 21 6.99 -0.80 22.13
CA VAL A 21 7.71 -0.01 21.10
C VAL A 21 9.22 -0.12 21.29
N THR A 22 9.71 -0.08 22.54
CA THR A 22 11.16 -0.13 22.88
C THR A 22 11.74 -1.52 22.55
N LYS A 23 11.04 -2.59 22.91
CA LYS A 23 11.47 -3.96 22.59
C LYS A 23 11.55 -4.22 21.09
N LEU A 24 10.61 -3.67 20.33
CA LEU A 24 10.66 -3.72 18.86
C LEU A 24 11.83 -2.92 18.28
N GLY A 25 12.22 -1.81 18.92
CA GLY A 25 13.37 -0.99 18.50
C GLY A 25 14.73 -1.66 18.70
N GLN A 26 14.82 -2.65 19.59
CA GLN A 26 16.05 -3.40 19.88
C GLN A 26 16.27 -4.59 18.92
N LEU A 27 15.31 -4.89 18.06
CA LEU A 27 15.46 -5.94 17.06
C LEU A 27 16.44 -5.47 15.98
N SER A 28 17.61 -6.09 15.95
CA SER A 28 18.63 -5.80 14.94
C SER A 28 18.26 -6.46 13.61
N TYR A 29 18.15 -5.67 12.55
CA TYR A 29 18.08 -6.19 11.20
C TYR A 29 19.48 -6.62 10.77
N SER A 30 19.71 -7.91 10.65
CA SER A 30 20.94 -8.51 10.12
C SER A 30 20.61 -9.19 8.80
N SER A 31 21.20 -8.70 7.72
CA SER A 31 20.98 -9.26 6.37
C SER A 31 21.49 -10.69 6.20
N ASP A 32 22.37 -11.15 7.11
CA ASP A 32 23.15 -12.37 6.89
C ASP A 32 22.58 -13.63 7.55
N LYS A 33 21.48 -13.52 8.31
CA LYS A 33 20.87 -14.68 8.99
C LYS A 33 19.36 -14.69 8.87
N VAL A 34 18.84 -15.52 7.97
CA VAL A 34 17.39 -15.75 7.77
C VAL A 34 16.68 -16.11 9.08
N GLU A 35 17.33 -16.86 9.96
CA GLU A 35 16.79 -17.25 11.28
C GLU A 35 16.57 -16.05 12.21
N VAL A 36 17.50 -15.08 12.19
CA VAL A 36 17.38 -13.84 13.00
C VAL A 36 16.23 -12.96 12.50
N GLN A 37 16.05 -12.89 11.19
CA GLN A 37 14.91 -12.14 10.60
C GLN A 37 13.59 -12.80 10.96
N ALA A 38 13.48 -14.12 10.88
CA ALA A 38 12.27 -14.87 11.25
C ALA A 38 11.91 -14.68 12.74
N GLU A 39 12.90 -14.73 13.62
CA GLU A 39 12.68 -14.53 15.05
C GLU A 39 12.29 -13.06 15.38
N ASN A 40 12.89 -12.10 14.69
CA ASN A 40 12.53 -10.69 14.82
C ASN A 40 11.08 -10.43 14.36
N LEU A 41 10.69 -11.00 13.22
CA LEU A 41 9.31 -10.96 12.73
C LEU A 41 8.35 -11.62 13.73
N ARG A 42 8.71 -12.78 14.28
CA ARG A 42 7.90 -13.47 15.29
C ARG A 42 7.69 -12.62 16.53
N LYS A 43 8.74 -12.02 17.08
CA LYS A 43 8.65 -11.12 18.25
C LYS A 43 7.79 -9.91 17.95
N MET A 44 7.90 -9.36 16.74
CA MET A 44 7.08 -8.24 16.32
C MET A 44 5.60 -8.64 16.22
N PHE A 45 5.28 -9.81 15.65
CA PHE A 45 3.91 -10.31 15.62
C PHE A 45 3.35 -10.60 17.03
N LEU A 46 4.16 -11.11 17.94
CA LEU A 46 3.76 -11.32 19.33
C LEU A 46 3.48 -10.01 20.08
N ALA A 47 4.26 -8.96 19.81
CA ALA A 47 4.00 -7.63 20.37
C ALA A 47 2.71 -7.01 19.78
N MET A 48 2.47 -7.19 18.48
CA MET A 48 1.22 -6.77 17.81
C MET A 48 -0.01 -7.49 18.37
N ALA A 49 0.12 -8.77 18.71
CA ALA A 49 -0.98 -9.55 19.28
C ALA A 49 -1.39 -9.06 20.68
N LYS A 50 -0.49 -8.38 21.39
CA LYS A 50 -0.77 -7.78 22.70
C LYS A 50 -1.48 -6.43 22.56
N ASP A 51 -0.98 -5.55 21.68
CA ASP A 51 -1.58 -4.25 21.43
C ASP A 51 -1.22 -3.73 20.03
N ILE A 52 -2.22 -3.57 19.19
CA ILE A 52 -2.04 -3.09 17.81
C ILE A 52 -1.49 -1.66 17.73
N ARG A 53 -1.69 -0.85 18.76
CA ARG A 53 -1.19 0.54 18.81
C ARG A 53 0.33 0.60 18.73
N VAL A 54 1.02 -0.40 19.28
CA VAL A 54 2.49 -0.52 19.22
C VAL A 54 2.99 -0.52 17.78
N ILE A 55 2.34 -1.28 16.89
CA ILE A 55 2.79 -1.33 15.49
C ILE A 55 2.38 -0.09 14.70
N ILE A 56 1.23 0.52 15.03
CA ILE A 56 0.82 1.80 14.40
C ILE A 56 1.85 2.88 14.71
N ILE A 57 2.30 2.99 15.96
CA ILE A 57 3.35 3.92 16.37
C ILE A 57 4.66 3.61 15.64
N LYS A 58 5.03 2.33 15.54
CA LYS A 58 6.24 1.91 14.81
C LYS A 58 6.19 2.19 13.33
N LEU A 59 5.03 2.04 12.69
CA LEU A 59 4.86 2.41 11.28
C LEU A 59 4.96 3.92 11.06
N ALA A 60 4.43 4.72 11.99
CA ALA A 60 4.55 6.19 11.95
C ALA A 60 5.99 6.64 12.14
N ASP A 61 6.70 6.08 13.14
CA ASP A 61 8.14 6.29 13.38
C ASP A 61 8.96 5.91 12.15
N ARG A 62 8.73 4.74 11.58
CA ARG A 62 9.42 4.28 10.35
C ARG A 62 9.16 5.19 9.17
N LEU A 63 7.93 5.62 8.97
CA LEU A 63 7.57 6.54 7.89
C LEU A 63 8.28 7.89 8.04
N HIS A 64 8.31 8.45 9.26
CA HIS A 64 9.06 9.67 9.55
C HIS A 64 10.56 9.49 9.24
N ASN A 65 11.15 8.39 9.72
CA ASN A 65 12.56 8.09 9.48
C ASN A 65 12.87 7.91 7.98
N MET A 66 11.97 7.32 7.21
CA MET A 66 12.12 7.18 5.76
C MET A 66 12.04 8.52 5.01
N ARG A 67 11.20 9.44 5.48
CA ARG A 67 11.09 10.80 4.93
C ARG A 67 12.33 11.65 5.17
N THR A 68 13.05 11.39 6.25
CA THR A 68 14.26 12.10 6.67
C THR A 68 15.55 11.30 6.43
N LEU A 69 15.48 10.25 5.62
CA LEU A 69 16.58 9.30 5.42
C LEU A 69 17.78 9.91 4.69
N GLU A 70 17.57 11.03 4.00
CA GLU A 70 18.61 11.78 3.28
C GLU A 70 19.75 12.28 4.19
N PHE A 71 19.49 12.49 5.48
CA PHE A 71 20.50 12.91 6.46
C PHE A 71 21.40 11.77 6.96
N MET A 72 21.14 10.53 6.53
CA MET A 72 21.96 9.36 6.89
C MET A 72 23.02 9.07 5.83
N THR A 73 24.03 8.27 6.21
CA THR A 73 25.05 7.81 5.26
C THR A 73 24.45 6.88 4.21
N PRO A 74 24.98 6.82 2.97
CA PRO A 74 24.43 5.97 1.89
C PRO A 74 24.26 4.50 2.27
N THR A 75 25.19 3.93 3.03
CA THR A 75 25.08 2.56 3.52
C THR A 75 23.88 2.35 4.43
N LYS A 76 23.66 3.29 5.38
CA LYS A 76 22.50 3.25 6.28
C LYS A 76 21.19 3.50 5.53
N GLN A 77 21.20 4.37 4.51
CA GLN A 77 20.03 4.60 3.67
C GLN A 77 19.56 3.31 3.01
N GLN A 78 20.48 2.56 2.39
CA GLN A 78 20.15 1.28 1.75
C GLN A 78 19.70 0.22 2.75
N GLU A 79 20.38 0.11 3.89
CA GLU A 79 20.00 -0.83 4.95
C GLU A 79 18.57 -0.56 5.44
N LYS A 80 18.28 0.70 5.78
CA LYS A 80 16.95 1.09 6.29
C LYS A 80 15.85 0.99 5.24
N ALA A 81 16.15 1.30 3.98
CA ALA A 81 15.22 1.13 2.87
C ALA A 81 14.89 -0.35 2.63
N ARG A 82 15.88 -1.25 2.69
CA ARG A 82 15.67 -2.69 2.57
C ARG A 82 14.86 -3.26 3.73
N GLU A 83 15.23 -2.92 4.96
CA GLU A 83 14.46 -3.29 6.17
C GLU A 83 12.99 -2.84 6.03
N THR A 84 12.76 -1.64 5.54
CA THR A 84 11.42 -1.08 5.36
C THR A 84 10.62 -1.86 4.32
N MET A 85 11.22 -2.17 3.17
CA MET A 85 10.57 -2.92 2.10
C MET A 85 10.27 -4.37 2.49
N ASP A 86 11.18 -5.01 3.22
CA ASP A 86 11.06 -6.43 3.58
C ASP A 86 10.14 -6.67 4.78
N ILE A 87 10.02 -5.70 5.70
CA ILE A 87 9.32 -5.87 6.97
C ILE A 87 8.11 -4.94 7.11
N TYR A 88 8.35 -3.62 7.08
CA TYR A 88 7.32 -2.65 7.47
C TYR A 88 6.23 -2.45 6.40
N ALA A 89 6.58 -2.42 5.14
CA ALA A 89 5.61 -2.29 4.05
C ALA A 89 4.66 -3.51 3.98
N PRO A 90 5.11 -4.78 4.08
CA PRO A 90 4.23 -5.93 4.21
C PRO A 90 3.32 -5.90 5.43
N ILE A 91 3.78 -5.38 6.56
CA ILE A 91 2.94 -5.24 7.76
C ILE A 91 1.85 -4.20 7.53
N ALA A 92 2.21 -3.03 7.02
CA ALA A 92 1.24 -1.99 6.69
C ALA A 92 0.18 -2.51 5.69
N GLN A 93 0.58 -3.36 4.74
CA GLN A 93 -0.33 -4.02 3.80
C GLN A 93 -1.31 -4.97 4.51
N ARG A 94 -0.83 -5.81 5.43
CA ARG A 94 -1.67 -6.76 6.18
C ARG A 94 -2.65 -6.05 7.11
N LEU A 95 -2.27 -4.91 7.66
CA LEU A 95 -3.14 -4.06 8.47
C LEU A 95 -4.12 -3.20 7.64
N GLY A 96 -4.05 -3.26 6.30
CA GLY A 96 -4.91 -2.47 5.42
C GLY A 96 -4.55 -0.98 5.37
N ILE A 97 -3.40 -0.56 5.93
CA ILE A 97 -2.95 0.83 5.97
C ILE A 97 -2.26 1.18 4.64
N SER A 98 -3.06 1.19 3.57
CA SER A 98 -2.56 1.30 2.20
C SER A 98 -1.77 2.59 1.93
N LYS A 99 -2.14 3.73 2.54
CA LYS A 99 -1.43 5.00 2.38
C LYS A 99 0.01 4.91 2.88
N ILE A 100 0.20 4.41 4.11
CA ILE A 100 1.54 4.24 4.69
C ILE A 100 2.35 3.23 3.89
N LYS A 101 1.74 2.08 3.58
CA LYS A 101 2.40 1.03 2.77
C LYS A 101 2.96 1.59 1.46
N THR A 102 2.16 2.35 0.75
CA THR A 102 2.53 2.88 -0.56
C THR A 102 3.67 3.89 -0.47
N GLU A 103 3.61 4.78 0.50
CA GLU A 103 4.67 5.78 0.72
C GLU A 103 5.97 5.12 1.18
N LEU A 104 5.91 4.09 2.04
CA LEU A 104 7.07 3.31 2.43
C LEU A 104 7.71 2.59 1.24
N ASP A 105 6.92 2.03 0.35
CA ASP A 105 7.40 1.38 -0.88
C ASP A 105 8.09 2.38 -1.82
N ASP A 106 7.47 3.53 -2.07
CA ASP A 106 8.03 4.56 -2.97
C ASP A 106 9.32 5.15 -2.41
N LEU A 107 9.37 5.45 -1.09
CA LEU A 107 10.59 5.92 -0.43
C LEU A 107 11.68 4.84 -0.43
N SER A 108 11.33 3.56 -0.24
CA SER A 108 12.30 2.47 -0.30
C SER A 108 12.88 2.32 -1.71
N LEU A 109 12.05 2.42 -2.76
CA LEU A 109 12.51 2.40 -4.14
C LEU A 109 13.51 3.54 -4.42
N LYS A 110 13.23 4.74 -3.93
CA LYS A 110 14.10 5.91 -4.09
C LYS A 110 15.54 5.66 -3.62
N TYR A 111 15.72 4.95 -2.51
CA TYR A 111 17.06 4.67 -1.95
C TYR A 111 17.68 3.36 -2.42
N LEU A 112 16.87 2.36 -2.79
CA LEU A 112 17.37 1.07 -3.29
C LEU A 112 17.71 1.10 -4.77
N GLN A 113 16.93 1.86 -5.57
CA GLN A 113 17.06 1.96 -7.03
C GLN A 113 16.94 3.42 -7.47
N PRO A 114 17.87 4.30 -7.08
CA PRO A 114 17.74 5.74 -7.29
C PRO A 114 17.63 6.15 -8.76
N GLU A 115 18.36 5.48 -9.65
CA GLU A 115 18.31 5.76 -11.09
C GLU A 115 16.94 5.41 -11.69
N VAL A 116 16.40 4.26 -11.31
CA VAL A 116 15.08 3.81 -11.78
C VAL A 116 13.98 4.71 -11.22
N TYR A 117 14.09 5.08 -9.94
CA TYR A 117 13.14 5.99 -9.31
C TYR A 117 13.09 7.34 -10.05
N LYS A 118 14.27 7.91 -10.32
CA LYS A 118 14.42 9.19 -11.00
C LYS A 118 13.89 9.15 -12.44
N ASP A 119 14.22 8.11 -13.21
CA ASP A 119 13.71 7.92 -14.57
C ASP A 119 12.17 7.81 -14.59
N LEU A 120 11.59 7.05 -13.65
CA LEU A 120 10.15 6.94 -13.51
C LEU A 120 9.50 8.26 -13.09
N GLU A 121 10.09 8.97 -12.15
CA GLU A 121 9.61 10.27 -11.69
C GLU A 121 9.62 11.30 -12.81
N GLU A 122 10.73 11.43 -13.55
CA GLU A 122 10.87 12.34 -14.68
C GLU A 122 9.85 12.02 -15.79
N LYS A 123 9.73 10.78 -16.20
CA LYS A 123 8.77 10.33 -17.21
C LYS A 123 7.32 10.54 -16.78
N LEU A 124 7.03 10.41 -15.49
CA LEU A 124 5.72 10.67 -14.95
C LEU A 124 5.46 12.17 -14.73
N GLN A 125 6.46 13.01 -14.53
CA GLN A 125 6.29 14.45 -14.40
C GLN A 125 6.15 15.16 -15.76
N THR A 126 6.87 14.72 -16.77
CA THR A 126 6.89 15.34 -18.11
C THR A 126 5.49 15.47 -18.73
N ASN A 127 4.53 14.65 -18.31
CA ASN A 127 3.15 14.67 -18.82
C ASN A 127 2.09 14.80 -17.69
N LYS A 128 2.42 15.37 -16.56
CA LYS A 128 1.55 15.40 -15.39
C LYS A 128 0.24 16.15 -15.65
N GLU A 129 0.32 17.38 -16.18
CA GLU A 129 -0.86 18.19 -16.50
C GLU A 129 -1.78 17.52 -17.52
N GLY A 130 -1.22 17.00 -18.61
CA GLY A 130 -2.00 16.28 -19.63
C GLY A 130 -2.71 15.05 -19.07
N ARG A 131 -2.07 14.34 -18.13
CA ARG A 131 -2.65 13.17 -17.48
C ARG A 131 -3.71 13.53 -16.45
N GLU A 132 -3.50 14.55 -15.64
CA GLU A 132 -4.49 15.03 -14.67
C GLU A 132 -5.76 15.51 -15.39
N ASN A 133 -5.61 16.29 -16.47
CA ASN A 133 -6.71 16.73 -17.31
C ASN A 133 -7.45 15.56 -17.97
N PHE A 134 -6.73 14.56 -18.46
CA PHE A 134 -7.31 13.36 -19.03
C PHE A 134 -8.10 12.54 -18.00
N ILE A 135 -7.54 12.34 -16.80
CA ILE A 135 -8.26 11.65 -15.73
C ILE A 135 -9.50 12.43 -15.32
N GLN A 136 -9.38 13.75 -15.18
CA GLN A 136 -10.51 14.59 -14.80
C GLN A 136 -11.63 14.53 -15.86
N SER A 137 -11.29 14.55 -17.14
CA SER A 137 -12.30 14.41 -18.23
C SER A 137 -13.03 13.08 -18.16
N ILE A 138 -12.31 11.97 -17.83
CA ILE A 138 -12.94 10.66 -17.65
C ILE A 138 -13.86 10.65 -16.43
N ILE A 139 -13.41 11.24 -15.30
CA ILE A 139 -14.23 11.33 -14.09
C ILE A 139 -15.52 12.11 -14.34
N ASP A 140 -15.42 13.24 -15.03
CA ASP A 140 -16.57 14.10 -15.36
C ASP A 140 -17.56 13.35 -16.25
N ASP A 141 -17.07 12.66 -17.28
CA ASP A 141 -17.88 11.89 -18.22
C ASP A 141 -18.57 10.69 -17.53
N VAL A 142 -17.82 9.92 -16.75
CA VAL A 142 -18.36 8.81 -15.96
C VAL A 142 -19.37 9.32 -14.94
N SER A 143 -19.08 10.42 -14.23
CA SER A 143 -19.97 11.00 -13.22
C SER A 143 -21.31 11.42 -13.81
N LYS A 144 -21.29 11.98 -15.01
CA LYS A 144 -22.50 12.36 -15.74
C LYS A 144 -23.36 11.14 -16.03
N HIS A 145 -22.80 10.11 -16.67
CA HIS A 145 -23.56 8.91 -17.05
C HIS A 145 -24.09 8.12 -15.84
N ILE A 146 -23.31 8.00 -14.78
CA ILE A 146 -23.72 7.36 -13.51
C ILE A 146 -24.89 8.13 -12.88
N LYS A 147 -24.82 9.47 -12.88
CA LYS A 147 -25.89 10.32 -12.38
C LYS A 147 -27.15 10.23 -13.23
N ASP A 148 -27.01 10.23 -14.56
CA ASP A 148 -28.14 10.11 -15.50
C ASP A 148 -28.84 8.75 -15.35
N ALA A 149 -28.12 7.71 -14.98
CA ALA A 149 -28.65 6.39 -14.64
C ALA A 149 -29.32 6.34 -13.23
N GLY A 150 -29.36 7.46 -12.49
CA GLY A 150 -29.96 7.54 -11.17
C GLY A 150 -29.16 6.86 -10.06
N ILE A 151 -27.88 6.55 -10.28
CA ILE A 151 -27.02 5.87 -9.33
C ILE A 151 -26.30 6.92 -8.46
N ARG A 152 -26.40 6.78 -7.14
CA ARG A 152 -25.63 7.59 -6.20
C ARG A 152 -24.25 6.97 -6.03
N ALA A 153 -23.17 7.70 -6.40
CA ALA A 153 -21.81 7.23 -6.33
C ALA A 153 -20.84 8.36 -5.98
N GLU A 154 -19.75 7.99 -5.30
CA GLU A 154 -18.55 8.80 -5.17
C GLU A 154 -17.53 8.29 -6.21
N ILE A 155 -17.02 9.20 -7.04
CA ILE A 155 -16.12 8.84 -8.15
C ILE A 155 -14.82 9.60 -7.95
N ASP A 156 -13.71 8.84 -7.89
CA ASP A 156 -12.37 9.42 -7.82
C ASP A 156 -11.42 8.80 -8.85
N GLY A 157 -10.41 9.58 -9.24
CA GLY A 157 -9.32 9.14 -10.08
C GLY A 157 -8.05 8.92 -9.26
N ARG A 158 -7.36 7.83 -9.53
CA ARG A 158 -6.14 7.48 -8.82
C ARG A 158 -5.00 7.20 -9.80
N VAL A 159 -3.91 7.97 -9.64
CA VAL A 159 -2.62 7.63 -10.26
C VAL A 159 -1.97 6.50 -9.49
N LYS A 160 -1.44 5.49 -10.18
CA LYS A 160 -0.68 4.42 -9.51
C LYS A 160 0.66 4.94 -9.03
N HIS A 161 1.04 4.46 -7.85
CA HIS A 161 2.31 4.79 -7.20
C HIS A 161 3.51 4.21 -7.96
N LEU A 162 4.64 4.89 -7.86
CA LEU A 162 5.89 4.58 -8.56
C LEU A 162 6.34 3.14 -8.37
N PHE A 163 6.37 2.65 -7.13
CA PHE A 163 6.74 1.27 -6.83
C PHE A 163 5.80 0.24 -7.48
N SER A 164 4.49 0.53 -7.54
CA SER A 164 3.52 -0.35 -8.18
C SER A 164 3.76 -0.46 -9.69
N ILE A 165 4.17 0.62 -10.32
CA ILE A 165 4.56 0.67 -11.74
C ILE A 165 5.86 -0.11 -11.93
N TYR A 166 6.89 0.19 -11.14
CA TYR A 166 8.17 -0.51 -11.15
C TYR A 166 8.01 -2.04 -11.02
N LYS A 167 7.24 -2.47 -10.02
CA LYS A 167 6.97 -3.90 -9.80
C LYS A 167 6.31 -4.57 -11.00
N LYS A 168 5.44 -3.88 -11.72
CA LYS A 168 4.84 -4.40 -12.95
C LYS A 168 5.83 -4.48 -14.09
N MET A 169 6.67 -3.45 -14.25
CA MET A 169 7.72 -3.45 -15.27
C MET A 169 8.66 -4.65 -15.07
N VAL A 170 9.12 -4.86 -13.83
CA VAL A 170 10.02 -5.98 -13.50
C VAL A 170 9.32 -7.34 -13.67
N ASN A 171 8.13 -7.53 -13.10
CA ASN A 171 7.44 -8.82 -13.12
C ASN A 171 6.95 -9.23 -14.50
N GLN A 172 6.64 -8.27 -15.37
CA GLN A 172 6.11 -8.51 -16.72
C GLN A 172 7.16 -8.28 -17.81
N ASN A 173 8.38 -7.90 -17.44
CA ASN A 173 9.47 -7.53 -18.35
C ASN A 173 8.99 -6.49 -19.39
N LYS A 174 8.35 -5.41 -18.94
CA LYS A 174 7.75 -4.36 -19.76
C LYS A 174 8.43 -3.02 -19.52
N THR A 175 8.49 -2.19 -20.57
CA THR A 175 8.84 -0.77 -20.44
C THR A 175 7.66 0.04 -19.90
N LEU A 176 7.91 1.28 -19.43
CA LEU A 176 6.86 2.15 -18.91
C LEU A 176 5.74 2.39 -19.95
N ASP A 177 6.10 2.56 -21.22
CA ASP A 177 5.16 2.79 -22.33
C ASP A 177 4.23 1.60 -22.60
N GLN A 178 4.62 0.41 -22.13
CA GLN A 178 3.84 -0.83 -22.22
C GLN A 178 2.97 -1.08 -20.98
N VAL A 179 3.01 -0.20 -19.99
CA VAL A 179 2.19 -0.26 -18.78
C VAL A 179 0.96 0.62 -18.98
N TYR A 180 -0.08 0.08 -19.61
CA TYR A 180 -1.31 0.81 -19.94
C TYR A 180 -2.20 1.16 -18.74
N ASP A 181 -1.96 0.61 -17.55
CA ASP A 181 -2.79 0.81 -16.38
C ASP A 181 -2.15 1.74 -15.32
N LEU A 182 -1.63 2.87 -15.81
CA LEU A 182 -1.06 3.91 -14.95
C LEU A 182 -2.12 4.62 -14.09
N PHE A 183 -3.37 4.55 -14.51
CA PHE A 183 -4.52 5.19 -13.89
C PHE A 183 -5.58 4.18 -13.51
N ALA A 184 -6.39 4.54 -12.54
CA ALA A 184 -7.60 3.82 -12.18
C ALA A 184 -8.68 4.85 -11.79
N VAL A 185 -9.87 4.65 -12.29
CA VAL A 185 -11.08 5.33 -11.79
C VAL A 185 -11.78 4.39 -10.82
N ARG A 186 -12.20 4.91 -9.69
CA ARG A 186 -12.90 4.18 -8.66
C ARG A 186 -14.29 4.78 -8.49
N ILE A 187 -15.30 3.92 -8.54
CA ILE A 187 -16.70 4.26 -8.34
C ILE A 187 -17.15 3.56 -7.05
N ILE A 188 -17.49 4.32 -6.02
CA ILE A 188 -17.96 3.81 -4.74
C ILE A 188 -19.46 4.02 -4.68
N VAL A 189 -20.19 2.95 -4.42
CA VAL A 189 -21.65 2.92 -4.37
C VAL A 189 -22.14 2.27 -3.07
N ASP A 190 -23.41 2.49 -2.71
CA ASP A 190 -23.96 2.07 -1.43
C ASP A 190 -24.38 0.58 -1.39
N SER A 191 -24.59 -0.05 -2.56
CA SER A 191 -25.08 -1.43 -2.61
C SER A 191 -24.40 -2.26 -3.71
N VAL A 192 -24.42 -3.59 -3.54
CA VAL A 192 -23.99 -4.55 -4.58
C VAL A 192 -24.81 -4.42 -5.86
N LYS A 193 -26.11 -4.14 -5.75
CA LYS A 193 -26.98 -3.89 -6.90
C LYS A 193 -26.50 -2.69 -7.70
N ASP A 194 -26.17 -1.60 -7.02
CA ASP A 194 -25.65 -0.38 -7.67
C ASP A 194 -24.27 -0.60 -8.27
N CYS A 195 -23.44 -1.49 -7.67
CA CYS A 195 -22.16 -1.89 -8.26
C CYS A 195 -22.34 -2.51 -9.66
N TYR A 196 -23.27 -3.45 -9.83
CA TYR A 196 -23.56 -4.06 -11.11
C TYR A 196 -24.28 -3.10 -12.08
N ALA A 197 -25.12 -2.21 -11.56
CA ALA A 197 -25.74 -1.17 -12.37
C ALA A 197 -24.69 -0.19 -12.92
N ALA A 198 -23.78 0.29 -12.08
CA ALA A 198 -22.65 1.12 -12.49
C ALA A 198 -21.74 0.41 -13.49
N LEU A 199 -21.47 -0.88 -13.30
CA LEU A 199 -20.71 -1.69 -14.26
C LEU A 199 -21.41 -1.73 -15.64
N GLY A 200 -22.73 -1.87 -15.67
CA GLY A 200 -23.53 -1.82 -16.92
C GLY A 200 -23.32 -0.50 -17.64
N VAL A 201 -23.45 0.63 -16.95
CA VAL A 201 -23.20 1.98 -17.53
C VAL A 201 -21.79 2.09 -18.09
N ILE A 202 -20.77 1.61 -17.34
CA ILE A 202 -19.39 1.65 -17.81
C ILE A 202 -19.17 0.77 -19.05
N HIS A 203 -19.85 -0.38 -19.17
CA HIS A 203 -19.76 -1.24 -20.34
C HIS A 203 -20.49 -0.65 -21.57
N GLU A 204 -21.47 0.22 -21.38
CA GLU A 204 -22.07 1.01 -22.48
C GLU A 204 -21.12 2.08 -23.00
N MET A 205 -20.33 2.71 -22.10
CA MET A 205 -19.37 3.75 -22.45
C MET A 205 -18.07 3.19 -23.03
N TYR A 206 -17.59 2.05 -22.49
CA TYR A 206 -16.28 1.49 -22.80
C TYR A 206 -16.36 -0.01 -23.05
N THR A 207 -15.72 -0.47 -24.12
CA THR A 207 -15.62 -1.89 -24.42
C THR A 207 -14.60 -2.56 -23.49
N PRO A 208 -14.97 -3.58 -22.72
CA PRO A 208 -14.03 -4.28 -21.83
C PRO A 208 -12.98 -5.04 -22.63
N ILE A 209 -11.74 -5.04 -22.15
CA ILE A 209 -10.66 -5.83 -22.74
C ILE A 209 -10.92 -7.31 -22.42
N PRO A 210 -11.01 -8.21 -23.42
CA PRO A 210 -11.26 -9.63 -23.21
C PRO A 210 -10.27 -10.26 -22.21
N GLY A 211 -10.78 -11.05 -21.25
CA GLY A 211 -9.98 -11.72 -20.24
C GLY A 211 -9.37 -10.82 -19.13
N ARG A 212 -9.68 -9.52 -19.13
CA ARG A 212 -9.20 -8.60 -18.10
C ARG A 212 -10.25 -8.27 -17.04
N PHE A 213 -11.51 -8.52 -17.31
CA PHE A 213 -12.59 -8.34 -16.34
C PHE A 213 -12.43 -9.33 -15.18
N LYS A 214 -12.62 -8.84 -13.96
CA LYS A 214 -12.60 -9.66 -12.73
C LYS A 214 -13.77 -9.27 -11.85
N ASP A 215 -14.67 -10.20 -11.63
CA ASP A 215 -15.77 -10.03 -10.71
C ASP A 215 -15.38 -10.59 -9.33
N TYR A 216 -14.98 -9.71 -8.44
CA TYR A 216 -14.65 -10.09 -7.06
C TYR A 216 -15.87 -10.22 -6.15
N ILE A 217 -17.05 -9.72 -6.56
CA ILE A 217 -18.28 -9.85 -5.80
C ILE A 217 -18.80 -11.30 -5.94
N ALA A 218 -18.97 -11.77 -7.19
CA ALA A 218 -19.35 -13.14 -7.46
C ALA A 218 -18.28 -14.14 -6.97
N CYS A 219 -17.00 -13.81 -7.15
CA CYS A 219 -15.89 -14.65 -6.71
C CYS A 219 -15.86 -14.84 -5.19
N LEU A 220 -16.15 -13.81 -4.38
CA LEU A 220 -16.24 -13.92 -2.92
C LEU A 220 -17.40 -14.80 -2.45
N LEU A 221 -18.50 -14.86 -3.21
CA LEU A 221 -19.62 -15.74 -2.93
C LEU A 221 -19.31 -17.22 -3.26
N TYR A 222 -18.37 -17.47 -4.18
CA TYR A 222 -17.94 -18.82 -4.61
C TYR A 222 -16.63 -19.30 -3.99
N THR A 223 -15.78 -18.45 -3.45
CA THR A 223 -14.44 -18.78 -2.93
C THR A 223 -14.38 -18.92 -1.41
N SER A 224 -15.49 -19.15 -0.74
CA SER A 224 -15.43 -19.92 0.50
C SER A 224 -15.08 -21.34 0.08
N PRO A 225 -13.84 -21.85 0.26
CA PRO A 225 -13.54 -23.23 -0.13
C PRO A 225 -14.49 -24.13 0.62
N SER A 226 -15.38 -24.77 -0.11
CA SER A 226 -16.20 -25.83 0.43
C SER A 226 -15.23 -26.87 1.01
N PRO A 227 -15.51 -27.47 2.18
CA PRO A 227 -14.71 -28.58 2.71
C PRO A 227 -14.54 -29.75 1.72
N ARG A 228 -15.27 -29.73 0.60
CA ARG A 228 -15.17 -30.70 -0.49
C ARG A 228 -14.11 -30.40 -1.54
N ASP A 229 -13.62 -29.14 -1.61
CA ASP A 229 -12.60 -28.71 -2.58
C ASP A 229 -11.17 -28.83 -2.02
N MET A 230 -11.03 -29.32 -0.78
CA MET A 230 -9.77 -29.62 -0.11
C MET A 230 -9.40 -31.11 -0.12
N ARG A 231 -9.73 -31.84 -1.21
CA ARG A 231 -9.25 -33.22 -1.42
C ARG A 231 -8.36 -33.33 -2.63
#